data_0255d800454fcf8e697f0ba81bfe12df
#
_entry.id   0255d800454fcf8e697f0ba81bfe12df
#
_cell.length_a   1.000
_cell.length_b   1.000
_cell.length_c   1.000
_cell.angle_alpha   90.00
_cell.angle_beta   90.00
_cell.angle_gamma   90.00
#
_symmetry.space_group_name_H-M   'P 1'
#
loop_
_entity.id
_entity.type
_entity.pdbx_description
1 polymer ?
#
loop_
_entity_poly.entity_id
_entity_poly.type
_entity_poly.pdbx_seq_one_letter_code
_entity_poly.pdbx_strand_id
1 'polypeptide(L)'
;MNAMKPLLSRNRTLALAGVALAAAATIYWWQGRAPSPEARYKQQETTVGDITQSVSANGTLSPVTLVNVGTQVSGTVRRLHVDFNDEVKAGQILAELDDTVLVAAAGQSEASIASAKSSLDLAQANEARIRSLFAEEYVSRQELDQAVQAKKAAEAALRLARAQNDRDRANLGYAVIRSPV
;
A
#
# COMPACT_ATOMS: atom_id res chain seq x y z
N MET A 1 -43.14 -87.18 83.53
CA MET A 1 -43.75 -85.84 83.78
C MET A 1 -43.62 -85.06 82.49
N ASN A 2 -44.72 -84.68 81.96
CA ASN A 2 -45.19 -84.21 80.69
C ASN A 2 -44.24 -83.41 79.82
N ALA A 3 -43.98 -83.97 78.63
CA ALA A 3 -43.47 -83.29 77.43
C ALA A 3 -44.62 -82.53 76.76
N MET A 4 -44.51 -81.20 76.68
CA MET A 4 -45.34 -80.39 75.81
C MET A 4 -44.67 -80.27 74.40
N LYS A 5 -45.22 -80.91 73.42
CA LYS A 5 -44.95 -80.64 72.05
C LYS A 5 -45.69 -79.38 71.55
N PRO A 6 -45.06 -78.37 70.95
CA PRO A 6 -45.80 -77.31 70.32
C PRO A 6 -46.16 -77.80 68.88
N LEU A 7 -47.46 -78.00 68.60
CA LEU A 7 -48.04 -78.09 67.28
C LEU A 7 -47.88 -76.74 66.55
N LEU A 8 -46.80 -76.61 65.79
CA LEU A 8 -46.78 -75.56 64.79
C LEU A 8 -47.86 -75.92 63.73
N SER A 9 -48.87 -75.06 63.72
CA SER A 9 -50.03 -75.28 62.84
C SER A 9 -49.58 -75.34 61.40
N ARG A 10 -50.00 -76.41 60.73
CA ARG A 10 -49.76 -76.72 59.27
C ARG A 10 -50.06 -75.57 58.34
N ASN A 11 -50.89 -74.64 58.76
CA ASN A 11 -51.21 -73.39 58.04
C ASN A 11 -50.12 -72.32 58.10
N ARG A 12 -49.28 -72.27 59.12
CA ARG A 12 -48.15 -71.30 59.21
C ARG A 12 -46.96 -71.73 58.34
N THR A 13 -46.72 -73.04 58.29
CA THR A 13 -45.65 -73.56 57.36
C THR A 13 -46.03 -73.42 55.86
N LEU A 14 -47.29 -73.57 55.53
CA LEU A 14 -47.80 -73.33 54.17
C LEU A 14 -47.79 -71.86 53.86
N ALA A 15 -48.07 -70.97 54.77
CA ALA A 15 -48.00 -69.53 54.56
C ALA A 15 -46.54 -69.03 54.35
N LEU A 16 -45.58 -69.53 55.15
CA LEU A 16 -44.16 -69.24 54.94
C LEU A 16 -43.61 -69.76 53.60
N ALA A 17 -44.03 -70.95 53.20
CA ALA A 17 -43.66 -71.53 51.86
C ALA A 17 -44.26 -70.70 50.75
N GLY A 18 -45.48 -70.19 50.85
CA GLY A 18 -46.08 -69.25 49.87
C GLY A 18 -45.36 -67.94 49.72
N VAL A 19 -44.95 -67.34 50.85
CA VAL A 19 -44.18 -66.07 50.85
C VAL A 19 -42.80 -66.30 50.27
N ALA A 20 -42.14 -67.42 50.60
CA ALA A 20 -40.83 -67.74 49.99
C ALA A 20 -40.90 -67.92 48.46
N LEU A 21 -41.97 -68.65 47.97
CA LEU A 21 -42.19 -68.79 46.52
C LEU A 21 -42.51 -67.46 45.84
N ALA A 22 -43.31 -66.59 46.46
CA ALA A 22 -43.62 -65.30 45.92
C ALA A 22 -42.34 -64.36 45.88
N ALA A 23 -41.50 -64.44 46.91
CA ALA A 23 -40.23 -63.72 46.94
C ALA A 23 -39.24 -64.24 45.86
N ALA A 24 -39.15 -65.54 45.71
CA ALA A 24 -38.32 -66.14 44.65
C ALA A 24 -38.82 -65.78 43.23
N ALA A 25 -40.15 -65.78 43.02
CA ALA A 25 -40.75 -65.40 41.76
C ALA A 25 -40.49 -63.88 41.41
N THR A 26 -40.58 -63.01 42.44
CA THR A 26 -40.30 -61.59 42.27
C THR A 26 -38.82 -61.33 41.97
N ILE A 27 -37.90 -62.03 42.66
CA ILE A 27 -36.46 -61.96 42.37
C ILE A 27 -36.13 -62.45 40.98
N TYR A 28 -36.72 -63.62 40.58
CA TYR A 28 -36.52 -64.13 39.24
C TYR A 28 -37.05 -63.20 38.15
N TRP A 29 -38.21 -62.59 38.38
CA TRP A 29 -38.79 -61.60 37.45
C TRP A 29 -37.99 -60.33 37.36
N TRP A 30 -37.38 -59.91 38.46
CA TRP A 30 -36.54 -58.71 38.53
C TRP A 30 -35.17 -58.93 37.88
N GLN A 31 -34.57 -60.13 38.04
CA GLN A 31 -33.33 -60.48 37.37
C GLN A 31 -33.50 -60.67 35.88
N GLY A 32 -34.66 -61.13 35.42
CA GLY A 32 -34.97 -61.23 34.00
C GLY A 32 -35.18 -59.91 33.29
N ARG A 33 -35.28 -58.80 34.08
CA ARG A 33 -35.38 -57.41 33.55
C ARG A 33 -34.05 -56.66 33.48
N ALA A 34 -32.92 -57.32 33.70
CA ALA A 34 -31.63 -56.69 33.47
C ALA A 34 -31.58 -56.29 32.00
N PRO A 35 -31.36 -54.97 31.71
CA PRO A 35 -31.29 -54.54 30.28
C PRO A 35 -30.16 -55.30 29.59
N SER A 36 -30.47 -55.82 28.41
CA SER A 36 -29.48 -56.53 27.59
C SER A 36 -28.25 -55.68 27.40
N PRO A 37 -27.04 -56.27 27.39
CA PRO A 37 -25.81 -55.52 27.18
C PRO A 37 -25.86 -54.67 25.91
N GLU A 38 -26.62 -55.05 24.90
CA GLU A 38 -26.85 -54.33 23.64
C GLU A 38 -27.50 -52.94 23.83
N ALA A 39 -28.32 -52.74 24.88
CA ALA A 39 -28.92 -51.45 25.16
C ALA A 39 -27.91 -50.44 25.76
N ARG A 40 -26.74 -50.89 26.17
CA ARG A 40 -25.69 -50.04 26.80
C ARG A 40 -24.73 -49.45 25.74
N TYR A 41 -24.72 -49.94 24.53
CA TYR A 41 -23.84 -49.48 23.44
C TYR A 41 -24.68 -48.96 22.28
N LYS A 42 -24.37 -47.73 21.85
CA LYS A 42 -24.89 -47.23 20.56
C LYS A 42 -24.09 -47.88 19.45
N GLN A 43 -24.73 -48.78 18.74
CA GLN A 43 -24.15 -49.33 17.53
C GLN A 43 -24.50 -48.39 16.38
N GLN A 44 -23.51 -48.05 15.58
CA GLN A 44 -23.68 -47.30 14.35
C GLN A 44 -23.05 -48.12 13.21
N GLU A 45 -23.78 -48.23 12.14
CA GLU A 45 -23.28 -48.92 10.95
C GLU A 45 -22.09 -48.19 10.40
N THR A 46 -21.01 -48.89 10.09
CA THR A 46 -19.80 -48.33 9.50
C THR A 46 -20.08 -48.05 8.04
N THR A 47 -20.06 -46.77 7.68
CA THR A 47 -20.17 -46.34 6.28
C THR A 47 -18.81 -45.97 5.75
N VAL A 48 -18.54 -46.40 4.51
CA VAL A 48 -17.34 -45.95 3.78
C VAL A 48 -17.73 -44.68 3.04
N GLY A 49 -17.00 -43.59 3.30
CA GLY A 49 -17.21 -42.30 2.62
C GLY A 49 -15.87 -41.58 2.39
N ASP A 50 -15.90 -40.70 1.45
CA ASP A 50 -14.73 -39.84 1.16
C ASP A 50 -14.49 -38.80 2.26
N ILE A 51 -13.27 -38.70 2.69
CA ILE A 51 -12.84 -37.67 3.63
C ILE A 51 -12.17 -36.53 2.84
N THR A 52 -12.83 -35.39 2.77
CA THR A 52 -12.25 -34.22 2.17
C THR A 52 -11.50 -33.40 3.26
N GLN A 53 -10.21 -33.38 3.18
CA GLN A 53 -9.38 -32.52 4.02
C GLN A 53 -9.17 -31.21 3.30
N SER A 54 -9.69 -30.12 3.84
CA SER A 54 -9.41 -28.76 3.35
C SER A 54 -8.33 -28.11 4.21
N VAL A 55 -7.32 -27.57 3.56
CA VAL A 55 -6.28 -26.78 4.22
C VAL A 55 -6.50 -25.32 3.85
N SER A 56 -6.72 -24.47 4.85
CA SER A 56 -6.81 -23.02 4.67
C SER A 56 -5.43 -22.43 4.97
N ALA A 57 -4.89 -21.65 4.06
CA ALA A 57 -3.68 -20.88 4.27
C ALA A 57 -4.00 -19.39 4.09
N ASN A 58 -3.58 -18.58 5.03
CA ASN A 58 -3.64 -17.13 4.93
C ASN A 58 -2.27 -16.61 4.50
N GLY A 59 -2.26 -15.70 3.54
CA GLY A 59 -1.05 -15.07 3.04
C GLY A 59 -1.30 -13.60 2.73
N THR A 60 -0.25 -12.80 2.78
CA THR A 60 -0.27 -11.41 2.31
C THR A 60 0.33 -11.38 0.92
N LEU A 61 -0.40 -10.78 -0.03
CA LEU A 61 0.11 -10.53 -1.37
C LEU A 61 1.03 -9.31 -1.32
N SER A 62 2.27 -9.47 -1.71
CA SER A 62 3.23 -8.36 -1.83
C SER A 62 3.67 -8.22 -3.28
N PRO A 63 3.76 -6.99 -3.82
CA PRO A 63 4.25 -6.79 -5.17
C PRO A 63 5.74 -7.15 -5.26
N VAL A 64 6.16 -7.68 -6.41
CA VAL A 64 7.58 -7.99 -6.70
C VAL A 64 8.41 -6.71 -6.73
N THR A 65 7.83 -5.62 -7.24
CA THR A 65 8.45 -4.30 -7.28
C THR A 65 7.44 -3.26 -6.80
N LEU A 66 7.80 -2.53 -5.75
CA LEU A 66 7.02 -1.37 -5.28
C LEU A 66 7.70 -0.10 -5.79
N VAL A 67 6.99 0.69 -6.57
CA VAL A 67 7.47 1.96 -7.10
C VAL A 67 6.67 3.10 -6.49
N ASN A 68 7.35 3.96 -5.72
CA ASN A 68 6.75 5.16 -5.15
C ASN A 68 6.92 6.33 -6.13
N VAL A 69 5.81 6.90 -6.56
CA VAL A 69 5.79 8.10 -7.41
C VAL A 69 5.56 9.31 -6.53
N GLY A 70 6.53 10.23 -6.51
CA GLY A 70 6.47 11.48 -5.76
C GLY A 70 6.59 12.69 -6.68
N THR A 71 6.32 13.88 -6.11
CA THR A 71 6.48 15.17 -6.78
C THR A 71 7.78 15.85 -6.33
N GLN A 72 8.45 16.54 -7.25
CA GLN A 72 9.64 17.38 -6.92
C GLN A 72 9.26 18.84 -6.65
N VAL A 73 8.04 19.24 -7.02
CA VAL A 73 7.49 20.57 -6.76
C VAL A 73 6.22 20.45 -5.94
N SER A 74 5.97 21.44 -5.08
CA SER A 74 4.74 21.51 -4.29
C SER A 74 3.67 22.24 -5.09
N GLY A 75 2.44 21.73 -5.03
CA GLY A 75 1.31 22.37 -5.71
C GLY A 75 0.00 21.64 -5.45
N THR A 76 -1.10 22.23 -5.86
CA THR A 76 -2.42 21.63 -5.83
C THR A 76 -2.59 20.71 -7.05
N VAL A 77 -3.16 19.53 -6.87
CA VAL A 77 -3.48 18.65 -7.99
C VAL A 77 -4.64 19.26 -8.77
N ARG A 78 -4.40 19.58 -10.04
CA ARG A 78 -5.40 20.12 -10.96
C ARG A 78 -6.21 19.02 -11.60
N ARG A 79 -5.56 17.93 -11.99
CA ARG A 79 -6.21 16.79 -12.64
C ARG A 79 -5.52 15.49 -12.27
N LEU A 80 -6.32 14.46 -12.00
CA LEU A 80 -5.87 13.09 -11.83
C LEU A 80 -6.35 12.29 -13.06
N HIS A 81 -5.43 11.54 -13.69
CA HIS A 81 -5.71 10.80 -14.93
C HIS A 81 -5.86 9.29 -14.71
N VAL A 82 -5.54 8.81 -13.50
CA VAL A 82 -5.57 7.38 -13.15
C VAL A 82 -6.28 7.19 -11.83
N ASP A 83 -6.90 6.05 -11.65
CA ASP A 83 -7.59 5.65 -10.43
C ASP A 83 -7.01 4.34 -9.88
N PHE A 84 -7.57 3.87 -8.76
CA PHE A 84 -7.14 2.62 -8.13
C PHE A 84 -7.30 1.45 -9.09
N ASN A 85 -6.30 0.58 -9.11
CA ASN A 85 -6.27 -0.63 -9.94
C ASN A 85 -6.16 -0.37 -11.46
N ASP A 86 -5.83 0.84 -11.89
CA ASP A 86 -5.57 1.13 -13.29
C ASP A 86 -4.22 0.58 -13.73
N GLU A 87 -4.16 0.03 -14.94
CA GLU A 87 -2.91 -0.33 -15.57
C GLU A 87 -2.23 0.90 -16.17
N VAL A 88 -0.97 1.14 -15.81
CA VAL A 88 -0.19 2.29 -16.28
C VAL A 88 1.02 1.83 -17.08
N LYS A 89 1.43 2.65 -18.04
CA LYS A 89 2.60 2.41 -18.87
C LYS A 89 3.71 3.41 -18.54
N ALA A 90 4.95 3.02 -18.77
CA ALA A 90 6.08 3.91 -18.62
C ALA A 90 5.87 5.23 -19.39
N GLY A 91 6.08 6.37 -18.71
CA GLY A 91 5.88 7.70 -19.26
C GLY A 91 4.44 8.20 -19.31
N GLN A 92 3.44 7.38 -18.95
CA GLN A 92 2.03 7.79 -18.90
C GLN A 92 1.85 8.88 -17.84
N ILE A 93 1.04 9.91 -18.17
CA ILE A 93 0.69 10.98 -17.22
C ILE A 93 -0.26 10.42 -16.18
N LEU A 94 0.12 10.56 -14.91
CA LEU A 94 -0.67 10.12 -13.76
C LEU A 94 -1.48 11.26 -13.16
N ALA A 95 -0.84 12.41 -12.97
CA ALA A 95 -1.46 13.60 -12.42
C ALA A 95 -0.81 14.87 -12.98
N GLU A 96 -1.58 15.95 -12.98
CA GLU A 96 -1.15 17.29 -13.32
C GLU A 96 -1.35 18.20 -12.11
N LEU A 97 -0.31 18.92 -11.72
CA LEU A 97 -0.38 19.97 -10.72
C LEU A 97 -0.84 21.29 -11.37
N ASP A 98 -1.30 22.24 -10.55
CA ASP A 98 -1.54 23.61 -11.00
C ASP A 98 -0.19 24.27 -11.31
N ASP A 99 0.02 24.54 -12.59
CA ASP A 99 1.25 25.07 -13.17
C ASP A 99 1.24 26.60 -13.34
N THR A 100 0.16 27.28 -12.94
CA THR A 100 -0.04 28.72 -13.19
C THR A 100 1.14 29.57 -12.70
N VAL A 101 1.62 29.30 -11.49
CA VAL A 101 2.77 30.03 -10.92
C VAL A 101 4.08 29.67 -11.61
N LEU A 102 4.25 28.39 -11.99
CA LEU A 102 5.46 27.89 -12.66
C LEU A 102 5.57 28.45 -14.10
N VAL A 103 4.46 28.52 -14.81
CA VAL A 103 4.37 29.15 -16.13
C VAL A 103 4.73 30.63 -16.05
N ALA A 104 4.18 31.36 -15.04
CA ALA A 104 4.52 32.78 -14.84
C ALA A 104 6.02 32.97 -14.51
N ALA A 105 6.59 32.10 -13.67
CA ALA A 105 8.02 32.15 -13.34
C ALA A 105 8.91 31.89 -14.59
N ALA A 106 8.56 30.89 -15.40
CA ALA A 106 9.24 30.60 -16.65
C ALA A 106 9.17 31.78 -17.65
N GLY A 107 7.99 32.39 -17.76
CA GLY A 107 7.80 33.61 -18.58
C GLY A 107 8.65 34.82 -18.09
N GLN A 108 8.73 35.00 -16.79
CA GLN A 108 9.56 36.04 -16.19
C GLN A 108 11.04 35.82 -16.49
N SER A 109 11.53 34.59 -16.30
CA SER A 109 12.92 34.25 -16.57
C SER A 109 13.26 34.34 -18.07
N GLU A 110 12.32 34.04 -18.96
CA GLU A 110 12.46 34.24 -20.40
C GLU A 110 12.60 35.74 -20.79
N ALA A 111 11.77 36.60 -20.17
CA ALA A 111 11.90 38.03 -20.33
C ALA A 111 13.26 38.54 -19.82
N SER A 112 13.79 37.95 -18.76
CA SER A 112 15.12 38.26 -18.21
C SER A 112 16.24 37.91 -19.22
N ILE A 113 16.12 36.78 -19.93
CA ILE A 113 17.03 36.43 -21.02
C ILE A 113 17.01 37.51 -22.14
N ALA A 114 15.81 37.94 -22.55
CA ALA A 114 15.66 38.96 -23.57
C ALA A 114 16.34 40.29 -23.17
N SER A 115 16.17 40.71 -21.92
CA SER A 115 16.83 41.88 -21.37
C SER A 115 18.34 41.74 -21.33
N ALA A 116 18.86 40.61 -20.82
CA ALA A 116 20.30 40.36 -20.76
C ALA A 116 20.93 40.26 -22.16
N LYS A 117 20.21 39.72 -23.13
CA LYS A 117 20.63 39.66 -24.53
C LYS A 117 20.76 41.08 -25.12
N SER A 118 19.75 41.93 -24.92
CA SER A 118 19.79 43.32 -25.40
C SER A 118 20.98 44.08 -24.79
N SER A 119 21.27 43.86 -23.52
CA SER A 119 22.43 44.42 -22.84
C SER A 119 23.76 43.93 -23.43
N LEU A 120 23.83 42.65 -23.78
CA LEU A 120 24.99 42.06 -24.43
C LEU A 120 25.17 42.63 -25.84
N ASP A 121 24.10 42.74 -26.62
CA ASP A 121 24.14 43.30 -27.98
C ASP A 121 24.66 44.73 -27.98
N LEU A 122 24.23 45.57 -27.00
CA LEU A 122 24.74 46.93 -26.80
C LEU A 122 26.22 46.91 -26.42
N ALA A 123 26.63 46.05 -25.49
CA ALA A 123 28.04 45.98 -25.07
C ALA A 123 28.96 45.49 -26.18
N GLN A 124 28.49 44.56 -27.04
CA GLN A 124 29.19 44.05 -28.21
C GLN A 124 29.38 45.18 -29.26
N ALA A 125 28.30 45.92 -29.57
CA ALA A 125 28.36 47.04 -30.50
C ALA A 125 29.31 48.12 -30.03
N ASN A 126 29.30 48.43 -28.71
CA ASN A 126 30.21 49.41 -28.11
C ASN A 126 31.67 48.93 -28.15
N GLU A 127 31.94 47.68 -27.79
CA GLU A 127 33.29 47.08 -27.85
C GLU A 127 33.83 47.12 -29.31
N ALA A 128 33.01 46.72 -30.31
CA ALA A 128 33.40 46.78 -31.69
C ALA A 128 33.77 48.22 -32.17
N ARG A 129 32.96 49.19 -31.74
CA ARG A 129 33.24 50.63 -32.05
C ARG A 129 34.53 51.11 -31.39
N ILE A 130 34.73 50.88 -30.10
CA ILE A 130 35.95 51.27 -29.38
C ILE A 130 37.16 50.56 -29.94
N ARG A 131 37.03 49.30 -30.38
CA ARG A 131 38.14 48.59 -31.01
C ARG A 131 38.55 49.21 -32.36
N SER A 132 37.60 49.68 -33.19
CA SER A 132 37.94 50.40 -34.43
C SER A 132 38.62 51.76 -34.16
N LEU A 133 38.12 52.53 -33.20
CA LEU A 133 38.72 53.79 -32.79
C LEU A 133 40.13 53.62 -32.18
N PHE A 134 40.35 52.49 -31.46
CA PHE A 134 41.67 52.17 -30.95
C PHE A 134 42.66 51.83 -32.06
N ALA A 135 42.21 51.13 -33.12
CA ALA A 135 43.04 50.84 -34.29
C ALA A 135 43.45 52.11 -35.05
N GLU A 136 42.63 53.15 -34.97
CA GLU A 136 42.89 54.51 -35.52
C GLU A 136 43.61 55.45 -34.52
N GLU A 137 44.02 54.95 -33.35
CA GLU A 137 44.71 55.68 -32.26
C GLU A 137 43.88 56.81 -31.62
N TYR A 138 42.53 56.84 -31.81
CA TYR A 138 41.66 57.86 -31.24
C TYR A 138 41.28 57.64 -29.78
N VAL A 139 41.45 56.44 -29.21
CA VAL A 139 41.10 56.10 -27.88
C VAL A 139 42.24 55.40 -27.15
N SER A 140 42.21 55.44 -25.80
CA SER A 140 43.24 54.81 -24.97
C SER A 140 43.02 53.28 -24.85
N ARG A 141 44.12 52.57 -24.54
CA ARG A 141 44.03 51.13 -24.23
C ARG A 141 43.11 50.86 -23.03
N GLN A 142 43.05 51.76 -22.05
CA GLN A 142 42.17 51.66 -20.89
C GLN A 142 40.71 51.65 -21.34
N GLU A 143 40.30 52.46 -22.31
CA GLU A 143 38.91 52.45 -22.81
C GLU A 143 38.58 51.19 -23.55
N LEU A 144 39.51 50.64 -24.32
CA LEU A 144 39.32 49.32 -24.96
C LEU A 144 39.15 48.21 -23.90
N ASP A 145 40.02 48.18 -22.89
CA ASP A 145 39.95 47.18 -21.85
C ASP A 145 38.62 47.28 -21.05
N GLN A 146 38.12 48.51 -20.80
CA GLN A 146 36.81 48.74 -20.16
C GLN A 146 35.65 48.18 -21.06
N ALA A 147 35.68 48.47 -22.36
CA ALA A 147 34.65 47.96 -23.26
C ALA A 147 34.66 46.42 -23.36
N VAL A 148 35.85 45.80 -23.39
CA VAL A 148 36.01 44.34 -23.34
C VAL A 148 35.49 43.77 -22.04
N GLN A 149 35.76 44.39 -20.90
CA GLN A 149 35.22 43.92 -19.59
C GLN A 149 33.70 44.08 -19.51
N ALA A 150 33.15 45.19 -20.01
CA ALA A 150 31.71 45.41 -20.07
C ALA A 150 30.99 44.30 -20.89
N LYS A 151 31.56 43.94 -22.04
CA LYS A 151 31.06 42.83 -22.88
C LYS A 151 31.10 41.49 -22.10
N LYS A 152 32.24 41.18 -21.47
CA LYS A 152 32.37 39.94 -20.66
C LYS A 152 31.38 39.88 -19.50
N ALA A 153 31.11 40.99 -18.85
CA ALA A 153 30.12 41.12 -17.78
C ALA A 153 28.70 40.86 -18.32
N ALA A 154 28.33 41.41 -19.48
CA ALA A 154 27.05 41.20 -20.12
C ALA A 154 26.89 39.75 -20.60
N GLU A 155 27.94 39.10 -21.12
CA GLU A 155 27.95 37.66 -21.46
C GLU A 155 27.71 36.80 -20.21
N ALA A 156 28.34 37.15 -19.09
CA ALA A 156 28.12 36.43 -17.84
C ALA A 156 26.67 36.58 -17.31
N ALA A 157 26.11 37.80 -17.43
CA ALA A 157 24.73 38.06 -17.07
C ALA A 157 23.74 37.27 -17.94
N LEU A 158 23.98 37.13 -19.25
CA LEU A 158 23.18 36.34 -20.13
C LEU A 158 23.25 34.82 -19.77
N ARG A 159 24.45 34.31 -19.43
CA ARG A 159 24.59 32.92 -18.95
C ARG A 159 23.82 32.69 -17.67
N LEU A 160 23.85 33.63 -16.72
CA LEU A 160 23.09 33.54 -15.49
C LEU A 160 21.58 33.52 -15.76
N ALA A 161 21.08 34.40 -16.62
CA ALA A 161 19.67 34.46 -16.98
C ALA A 161 19.20 33.16 -17.66
N ARG A 162 20.03 32.54 -18.50
CA ARG A 162 19.74 31.25 -19.13
C ARG A 162 19.66 30.14 -18.08
N ALA A 163 20.64 30.03 -17.20
CA ALA A 163 20.64 29.01 -16.13
C ALA A 163 19.40 29.14 -15.23
N GLN A 164 18.97 30.37 -14.94
CA GLN A 164 17.73 30.61 -14.20
C GLN A 164 16.49 30.10 -14.96
N ASN A 165 16.40 30.40 -16.27
CA ASN A 165 15.29 29.93 -17.11
C ASN A 165 15.25 28.41 -17.24
N ASP A 166 16.41 27.77 -17.38
CA ASP A 166 16.51 26.30 -17.45
C ASP A 166 16.00 25.66 -16.17
N ARG A 167 16.32 26.24 -15.00
CA ARG A 167 15.79 25.82 -13.72
C ARG A 167 14.26 25.95 -13.64
N ASP A 168 13.73 27.11 -14.04
CA ASP A 168 12.30 27.38 -13.96
C ASP A 168 11.50 26.53 -14.95
N ARG A 169 12.05 26.25 -16.13
CA ARG A 169 11.48 25.28 -17.08
C ARG A 169 11.53 23.83 -16.57
N ALA A 170 12.59 23.42 -15.87
CA ALA A 170 12.65 22.12 -15.24
C ALA A 170 11.57 21.97 -14.15
N ASN A 171 11.40 23.01 -13.32
CA ASN A 171 10.33 23.02 -12.31
C ASN A 171 8.94 22.94 -12.95
N LEU A 172 8.71 23.62 -14.07
CA LEU A 172 7.47 23.50 -14.83
C LEU A 172 7.27 22.07 -15.36
N GLY A 173 8.33 21.41 -15.81
CA GLY A 173 8.28 20.01 -16.25
C GLY A 173 7.87 19.04 -15.13
N TYR A 174 8.24 19.35 -13.89
CA TYR A 174 7.86 18.53 -12.73
C TYR A 174 6.40 18.71 -12.29
N ALA A 175 5.68 19.68 -12.85
CA ALA A 175 4.24 19.80 -12.61
C ALA A 175 3.43 18.67 -13.25
N VAL A 176 3.99 17.94 -14.22
CA VAL A 176 3.36 16.78 -14.86
C VAL A 176 4.00 15.51 -14.30
N ILE A 177 3.25 14.77 -13.51
CA ILE A 177 3.71 13.54 -12.87
C ILE A 177 3.49 12.37 -13.83
N ARG A 178 4.56 11.64 -14.11
CA ARG A 178 4.55 10.50 -15.04
C ARG A 178 4.96 9.22 -14.34
N SER A 179 4.47 8.09 -14.88
CA SER A 179 4.88 6.76 -14.44
C SER A 179 6.33 6.48 -14.84
N PRO A 180 7.17 6.00 -13.94
CA PRO A 180 8.53 5.55 -14.27
C PRO A 180 8.57 4.13 -14.82
N VAL A 181 7.47 3.38 -14.76
CA VAL A 181 7.33 1.97 -15.15
C VAL A 181 6.20 1.77 -16.12
#